data_83d3d029e033cffe4b47c3779c91d4f2
#
_entry.id   83d3d029e033cffe4b47c3779c91d4f2
#
_cell.length_a   1.000
_cell.length_b   1.000
_cell.length_c   1.000
_cell.angle_alpha   90.00
_cell.angle_beta   90.00
_cell.angle_gamma   90.00
#
_symmetry.space_group_name_H-M   'P 1'
#
loop_
_entity.id
_entity.type
_entity.pdbx_description
1 polymer ?
#
loop_
_entity_poly.entity_id
_entity_poly.type
_entity_poly.pdbx_seq_one_letter_code
_entity_poly.pdbx_strand_id
1 'polypeptide(L)'
;MQRTTSDVTMSDYYCGAGGSTTGAIGVGVRVVMAVNHWPLAIETHNTNHPETDHDKADINKADPARYPRTTIGWFSPECTYWSQARGEKLPDGQLAWDFFGDSLPNEAADRSRMGMWDVPRFTAHHGYEIVIVENVPRVVKGVQWASWLRAMHDLNYLHEVIWLNSMHAAGAGPAAPQSRDRVYIVFWKSGNRRPDFDSWIRPEAVCPEHGLIRSAQVFKPKGSPMKTYGAQYTLRCPEISCNTEVFPAVAGADTIIDWSKRGIRIGDRKSLGMEELAEKTMLRTGWQTTSAHEPLRTLTTGGHQSLIDAQQVPAAELTLTDDEIWQLVYDAEFRMLEPDEIKRGMAFSSAYVLLGNKREQVRMAGNAVTPNAARDIIAACVESLGYDVRSTLALAA
;
A
#
# COMPACT_ATOMS: atom_id res chain seq x y z
N MET A 1 -11.70 -18.77 29.68
CA MET A 1 -12.32 -18.30 28.44
C MET A 1 -11.21 -18.03 27.43
N GLN A 2 -11.31 -18.62 26.26
CA GLN A 2 -10.36 -18.34 25.16
C GLN A 2 -10.66 -16.93 24.65
N ARG A 3 -9.65 -16.07 24.57
CA ARG A 3 -9.82 -14.70 24.08
C ARG A 3 -10.05 -14.74 22.57
N THR A 4 -11.11 -14.12 22.10
CA THR A 4 -11.42 -14.05 20.67
C THR A 4 -10.88 -12.75 20.06
N THR A 5 -10.51 -12.76 18.79
CA THR A 5 -10.01 -11.57 18.09
C THR A 5 -11.03 -10.43 18.06
N SER A 6 -12.33 -10.74 18.18
CA SER A 6 -13.42 -9.74 18.26
C SER A 6 -13.42 -8.90 19.56
N ASP A 7 -12.68 -9.34 20.58
CA ASP A 7 -12.46 -8.53 21.80
C ASP A 7 -11.43 -7.39 21.54
N VAL A 8 -10.66 -7.49 20.46
CA VAL A 8 -9.70 -6.45 20.04
C VAL A 8 -10.44 -5.38 19.26
N THR A 9 -10.26 -4.13 19.67
CA THR A 9 -10.86 -2.98 19.00
C THR A 9 -9.81 -2.10 18.34
N MET A 10 -10.16 -1.45 17.25
CA MET A 10 -9.27 -0.55 16.50
C MET A 10 -9.99 0.76 16.16
N SER A 11 -9.24 1.87 16.24
CA SER A 11 -9.60 3.14 15.61
C SER A 11 -8.68 3.37 14.41
N ASP A 12 -9.26 3.75 13.27
CA ASP A 12 -8.59 3.94 11.98
C ASP A 12 -8.56 5.43 11.62
N TYR A 13 -7.43 6.07 11.87
CA TYR A 13 -7.21 7.47 11.57
C TYR A 13 -6.54 7.65 10.21
N TYR A 14 -7.03 8.61 9.42
CA TYR A 14 -6.69 8.78 8.01
C TYR A 14 -7.16 7.57 7.17
N CYS A 15 -8.32 7.01 7.49
CA CYS A 15 -8.83 5.73 7.01
C CYS A 15 -8.94 5.60 5.47
N GLY A 16 -8.98 6.72 4.73
CA GLY A 16 -9.10 6.71 3.26
C GLY A 16 -10.25 5.85 2.76
N ALA A 17 -9.96 4.95 1.82
CA ALA A 17 -10.94 4.00 1.29
C ALA A 17 -11.19 2.79 2.21
N GLY A 18 -10.61 2.71 3.42
CA GLY A 18 -10.88 1.62 4.36
C GLY A 18 -10.05 0.34 4.16
N GLY A 19 -8.88 0.44 3.54
CA GLY A 19 -8.01 -0.73 3.35
C GLY A 19 -7.49 -1.31 4.65
N SER A 20 -7.10 -0.47 5.60
CA SER A 20 -6.70 -0.82 6.97
C SER A 20 -7.86 -1.48 7.74
N THR A 21 -9.04 -0.89 7.68
CA THR A 21 -10.27 -1.44 8.27
C THR A 21 -10.63 -2.80 7.67
N THR A 22 -10.58 -2.94 6.33
CA THR A 22 -10.81 -4.22 5.65
C THR A 22 -9.81 -5.29 6.10
N GLY A 23 -8.53 -4.91 6.24
CA GLY A 23 -7.49 -5.81 6.76
C GLY A 23 -7.74 -6.23 8.20
N ALA A 24 -8.14 -5.30 9.06
CA ALA A 24 -8.45 -5.55 10.48
C ALA A 24 -9.65 -6.51 10.65
N ILE A 25 -10.74 -6.26 9.93
CA ILE A 25 -11.93 -7.13 9.92
C ILE A 25 -11.56 -8.52 9.41
N GLY A 26 -10.67 -8.61 8.40
CA GLY A 26 -10.20 -9.88 7.86
C GLY A 26 -9.50 -10.81 8.88
N VAL A 27 -9.05 -10.29 10.01
CA VAL A 27 -8.48 -11.05 11.13
C VAL A 27 -9.37 -11.02 12.38
N GLY A 28 -10.61 -10.60 12.23
CA GLY A 28 -11.61 -10.61 13.29
C GLY A 28 -11.53 -9.44 14.27
N VAL A 29 -10.73 -8.42 14.00
CA VAL A 29 -10.66 -7.20 14.82
C VAL A 29 -11.86 -6.30 14.53
N ARG A 30 -12.48 -5.79 15.57
CA ARG A 30 -13.62 -4.87 15.48
C ARG A 30 -13.12 -3.43 15.34
N VAL A 31 -13.33 -2.82 14.17
CA VAL A 31 -13.04 -1.40 13.95
C VAL A 31 -14.24 -0.59 14.43
N VAL A 32 -14.01 0.25 15.44
CA VAL A 32 -15.11 0.99 16.10
C VAL A 32 -15.19 2.46 15.67
N MET A 33 -14.11 3.01 15.10
CA MET A 33 -14.07 4.39 14.67
C MET A 33 -13.19 4.53 13.41
N ALA A 34 -13.67 5.25 12.41
CA ALA A 34 -12.91 5.62 11.21
C ALA A 34 -13.00 7.13 11.00
N VAL A 35 -11.84 7.78 10.83
CA VAL A 35 -11.75 9.24 10.73
C VAL A 35 -11.00 9.66 9.48
N ASN A 36 -11.59 10.57 8.71
CA ASN A 36 -10.94 11.21 7.56
C ASN A 36 -11.55 12.58 7.29
N HIS A 37 -10.78 13.50 6.75
CA HIS A 37 -11.29 14.83 6.41
C HIS A 37 -12.00 14.88 5.04
N TRP A 38 -11.76 13.92 4.15
CA TRP A 38 -12.37 13.85 2.83
C TRP A 38 -13.77 13.21 2.90
N PRO A 39 -14.86 13.98 2.61
CA PRO A 39 -16.23 13.47 2.74
C PRO A 39 -16.50 12.20 1.96
N LEU A 40 -16.04 12.15 0.70
CA LEU A 40 -16.24 11.01 -0.19
C LEU A 40 -15.54 9.74 0.32
N ALA A 41 -14.38 9.89 0.99
CA ALA A 41 -13.69 8.77 1.62
C ALA A 41 -14.51 8.21 2.80
N ILE A 42 -15.07 9.08 3.64
CA ILE A 42 -15.95 8.68 4.75
C ILE A 42 -17.21 7.99 4.24
N GLU A 43 -17.84 8.52 3.20
CA GLU A 43 -19.04 7.93 2.60
C GLU A 43 -18.72 6.56 1.98
N THR A 44 -17.61 6.44 1.26
CA THR A 44 -17.12 5.17 0.72
C THR A 44 -16.83 4.16 1.83
N HIS A 45 -16.15 4.59 2.89
CA HIS A 45 -15.84 3.74 4.04
C HIS A 45 -17.12 3.25 4.72
N ASN A 46 -18.07 4.14 4.99
CA ASN A 46 -19.35 3.79 5.59
C ASN A 46 -20.18 2.82 4.73
N THR A 47 -20.14 2.98 3.41
CA THR A 47 -20.83 2.06 2.48
C THR A 47 -20.32 0.62 2.61
N ASN A 48 -19.04 0.43 2.87
CA ASN A 48 -18.41 -0.89 2.95
C ASN A 48 -18.31 -1.42 4.40
N HIS A 49 -18.33 -0.54 5.39
CA HIS A 49 -18.14 -0.86 6.81
C HIS A 49 -19.16 -0.13 7.69
N PRO A 50 -20.47 -0.42 7.52
CA PRO A 50 -21.55 0.31 8.21
C PRO A 50 -21.57 0.08 9.73
N GLU A 51 -20.89 -0.97 10.23
CA GLU A 51 -20.78 -1.27 11.68
C GLU A 51 -19.70 -0.42 12.39
N THR A 52 -18.95 0.38 11.63
CA THR A 52 -17.92 1.28 12.15
C THR A 52 -18.52 2.69 12.29
N ASP A 53 -18.28 3.36 13.41
CA ASP A 53 -18.62 4.77 13.54
C ASP A 53 -17.68 5.64 12.70
N HIS A 54 -18.20 6.73 12.12
CA HIS A 54 -17.48 7.57 11.20
C HIS A 54 -17.45 9.03 11.65
N ASP A 55 -16.28 9.67 11.58
CA ASP A 55 -16.17 11.12 11.76
C ASP A 55 -15.44 11.78 10.57
N LYS A 56 -16.13 12.76 9.97
CA LYS A 56 -15.53 13.64 8.95
C LYS A 56 -14.80 14.79 9.66
N ALA A 57 -13.56 14.58 10.02
CA ALA A 57 -12.76 15.56 10.76
C ALA A 57 -11.32 15.68 10.22
N ASP A 58 -10.79 16.90 10.34
CA ASP A 58 -9.35 17.15 10.22
C ASP A 58 -8.68 16.73 11.54
N ILE A 59 -7.99 15.59 11.49
CA ILE A 59 -7.38 14.94 12.67
C ILE A 59 -6.40 15.91 13.38
N ASN A 60 -5.69 16.75 12.63
CA ASN A 60 -4.76 17.73 13.21
C ASN A 60 -5.44 18.73 14.15
N LYS A 61 -6.73 18.98 13.92
CA LYS A 61 -7.57 19.93 14.70
C LYS A 61 -8.47 19.23 15.70
N ALA A 62 -8.63 17.92 15.59
CA ALA A 62 -9.54 17.15 16.41
C ALA A 62 -8.98 16.94 17.82
N ASP A 63 -9.83 17.05 18.83
CA ASP A 63 -9.48 16.65 20.20
C ASP A 63 -9.50 15.12 20.31
N PRO A 64 -8.41 14.46 20.72
CA PRO A 64 -8.40 13.01 20.94
C PRO A 64 -9.52 12.51 21.87
N ALA A 65 -9.93 13.31 22.84
CA ALA A 65 -11.00 12.95 23.81
C ALA A 65 -12.36 12.70 23.15
N ARG A 66 -12.57 13.14 21.91
CA ARG A 66 -13.81 12.87 21.14
C ARG A 66 -13.98 11.41 20.70
N TYR A 67 -12.89 10.66 20.70
CA TYR A 67 -12.86 9.32 20.12
C TYR A 67 -12.77 8.23 21.19
N PRO A 68 -13.29 7.03 20.91
CA PRO A 68 -13.26 5.95 21.85
C PRO A 68 -11.85 5.45 22.12
N ARG A 69 -11.60 4.97 23.32
CA ARG A 69 -10.37 4.24 23.62
C ARG A 69 -10.45 2.84 22.99
N THR A 70 -9.43 2.48 22.23
CA THR A 70 -9.33 1.17 21.56
C THR A 70 -8.03 0.46 21.91
N THR A 71 -7.97 -0.84 21.59
CA THR A 71 -6.76 -1.65 21.77
C THR A 71 -5.66 -1.23 20.80
N ILE A 72 -6.05 -0.96 19.54
CA ILE A 72 -5.15 -0.59 18.45
C ILE A 72 -5.50 0.80 17.95
N GLY A 73 -4.50 1.66 17.78
CA GLY A 73 -4.57 2.88 16.99
C GLY A 73 -3.88 2.67 15.64
N TRP A 74 -4.60 2.77 14.54
CA TRP A 74 -4.04 2.77 13.19
C TRP A 74 -3.99 4.20 12.64
N PHE A 75 -2.85 4.56 12.02
CA PHE A 75 -2.62 5.88 11.44
C PHE A 75 -1.96 5.75 10.06
N SER A 76 -2.56 6.38 9.05
CA SER A 76 -1.99 6.48 7.70
C SER A 76 -1.86 7.96 7.28
N PRO A 77 -1.04 8.76 7.99
CA PRO A 77 -0.93 10.20 7.73
C PRO A 77 -0.23 10.48 6.41
N GLU A 78 -0.61 11.57 5.77
CA GLU A 78 0.08 12.04 4.57
C GLU A 78 1.53 12.41 4.84
N CYS A 79 2.42 12.10 3.89
CA CYS A 79 3.87 12.25 4.07
C CYS A 79 4.50 13.27 3.12
N THR A 80 3.73 13.90 2.24
CA THR A 80 4.25 14.70 1.12
C THR A 80 5.28 15.75 1.58
N TYR A 81 5.01 16.49 2.62
CA TYR A 81 5.89 17.55 3.14
C TYR A 81 6.76 17.13 4.33
N TRP A 82 6.47 16.02 4.98
CA TRP A 82 7.30 15.48 6.04
C TRP A 82 8.67 15.03 5.53
N SER A 83 8.70 14.38 4.37
CA SER A 83 9.91 13.82 3.77
C SER A 83 10.70 14.83 2.92
N GLN A 84 10.18 16.03 2.70
CA GLN A 84 10.89 17.12 2.01
C GLN A 84 11.73 17.91 3.02
N ALA A 85 12.95 17.44 3.25
CA ALA A 85 13.91 18.18 4.04
C ALA A 85 14.47 19.34 3.21
N ARG A 86 14.36 20.57 3.74
CA ARG A 86 15.11 21.75 3.35
C ARG A 86 15.22 22.01 1.83
N GLY A 87 14.27 22.78 1.28
CA GLY A 87 14.53 23.64 0.13
C GLY A 87 14.89 22.95 -1.20
N GLU A 88 14.76 21.63 -1.34
CA GLU A 88 14.78 21.03 -2.65
C GLU A 88 13.51 21.46 -3.40
N LYS A 89 13.70 22.34 -4.39
CA LYS A 89 12.65 22.66 -5.34
C LYS A 89 12.18 21.37 -5.98
N LEU A 90 10.87 21.17 -6.03
CA LEU A 90 10.28 20.15 -6.91
C LEU A 90 10.84 20.39 -8.32
N PRO A 91 11.20 19.34 -9.10
CA PRO A 91 11.52 19.51 -10.51
C PRO A 91 10.40 20.30 -11.18
N ASP A 92 10.73 21.33 -11.94
CA ASP A 92 9.77 22.15 -12.68
C ASP A 92 8.81 21.26 -13.45
N GLY A 93 7.51 21.33 -13.12
CA GLY A 93 6.43 20.56 -13.74
C GLY A 93 5.73 19.53 -12.84
N GLN A 94 6.27 19.16 -11.67
CA GLN A 94 5.51 18.47 -10.64
C GLN A 94 4.98 19.49 -9.63
N LEU A 95 3.90 20.16 -10.01
CA LEU A 95 3.02 20.77 -9.02
C LEU A 95 2.68 19.68 -8.00
N ALA A 96 2.97 19.92 -6.72
CA ALA A 96 2.38 19.16 -5.63
C ALA A 96 0.87 19.22 -5.89
N TRP A 97 0.32 18.15 -6.46
CA TRP A 97 -1.10 18.06 -6.70
C TRP A 97 -1.75 18.16 -5.34
N ASP A 98 -2.45 19.25 -5.17
CA ASP A 98 -3.26 19.50 -3.99
C ASP A 98 -4.26 18.34 -3.86
N PHE A 99 -4.03 17.46 -2.92
CA PHE A 99 -4.84 16.27 -2.71
C PHE A 99 -6.32 16.61 -2.46
N PHE A 100 -6.64 17.87 -2.24
CA PHE A 100 -7.92 18.30 -1.67
C PHE A 100 -8.60 19.48 -2.35
N GLY A 101 -8.16 19.88 -3.53
CA GLY A 101 -8.93 20.77 -4.43
C GLY A 101 -9.22 22.19 -3.96
N ASP A 102 -9.22 22.48 -2.65
CA ASP A 102 -9.68 23.75 -2.07
C ASP A 102 -8.78 24.31 -0.96
N SER A 103 -7.66 23.68 -0.59
CA SER A 103 -6.77 24.23 0.43
C SER A 103 -5.64 25.05 -0.20
N LEU A 104 -5.29 26.17 0.43
CA LEU A 104 -4.11 26.94 0.07
C LEU A 104 -2.86 26.05 0.20
N PRO A 105 -1.85 26.19 -0.68
CA PRO A 105 -0.63 25.36 -0.68
C PRO A 105 0.05 25.27 0.71
N ASN A 106 -0.01 26.31 1.50
CA ASN A 106 0.56 26.36 2.86
C ASN A 106 -0.21 25.49 3.85
N GLU A 107 -1.55 25.45 3.77
CA GLU A 107 -2.37 24.64 4.67
C GLU A 107 -2.22 23.13 4.40
N ALA A 108 -2.08 22.72 3.14
CA ALA A 108 -1.81 21.33 2.77
C ALA A 108 -0.41 20.91 3.26
N ALA A 109 0.58 21.80 3.16
CA ALA A 109 1.92 21.57 3.65
C ALA A 109 1.95 21.40 5.17
N ASP A 110 1.26 22.28 5.90
CA ASP A 110 1.19 22.23 7.37
C ASP A 110 0.44 20.99 7.84
N ARG A 111 -0.66 20.62 7.20
CA ARG A 111 -1.41 19.39 7.48
C ARG A 111 -0.54 18.15 7.31
N SER A 112 0.21 18.04 6.23
CA SER A 112 1.12 16.92 5.98
C SER A 112 2.29 16.84 6.96
N ARG A 113 2.81 18.00 7.44
CA ARG A 113 3.85 18.02 8.49
C ARG A 113 3.30 17.63 9.85
N MET A 114 2.08 18.07 10.16
CA MET A 114 1.44 17.81 11.45
C MET A 114 0.95 16.36 11.59
N GLY A 115 0.53 15.73 10.50
CA GLY A 115 -0.11 14.42 10.55
C GLY A 115 0.72 13.32 11.25
N MET A 116 2.03 13.33 11.11
CA MET A 116 2.90 12.40 11.87
C MET A 116 2.90 12.70 13.37
N TRP A 117 2.74 13.98 13.78
CA TRP A 117 2.69 14.36 15.18
C TRP A 117 1.36 14.05 15.87
N ASP A 118 0.32 13.79 15.09
CA ASP A 118 -0.94 13.28 15.65
C ASP A 118 -0.78 11.90 16.28
N VAL A 119 0.15 11.09 15.79
CA VAL A 119 0.41 9.75 16.34
C VAL A 119 0.77 9.83 17.83
N PRO A 120 1.85 10.51 18.26
CA PRO A 120 2.16 10.62 19.69
C PRO A 120 1.09 11.39 20.47
N ARG A 121 0.43 12.39 19.88
CA ARG A 121 -0.64 13.16 20.53
C ARG A 121 -1.84 12.27 20.90
N PHE A 122 -2.33 11.46 19.97
CA PHE A 122 -3.43 10.51 20.22
C PHE A 122 -2.99 9.38 21.13
N THR A 123 -1.75 8.89 20.94
CA THR A 123 -1.20 7.82 21.77
C THR A 123 -1.08 8.25 23.24
N ALA A 124 -0.64 9.48 23.50
CA ALA A 124 -0.55 10.01 24.87
C ALA A 124 -1.93 10.07 25.56
N HIS A 125 -2.98 10.37 24.82
CA HIS A 125 -4.35 10.43 25.36
C HIS A 125 -4.95 9.04 25.58
N HIS A 126 -4.91 8.19 24.54
CA HIS A 126 -5.63 6.91 24.55
C HIS A 126 -4.85 5.77 25.20
N GLY A 127 -3.51 5.79 25.13
CA GLY A 127 -2.67 4.73 25.67
C GLY A 127 -2.98 3.38 25.04
N TYR A 128 -3.00 3.30 23.72
CA TYR A 128 -3.24 2.05 22.96
C TYR A 128 -2.27 0.94 23.40
N GLU A 129 -2.67 -0.32 23.29
CA GLU A 129 -1.75 -1.45 23.47
C GLU A 129 -0.77 -1.56 22.30
N ILE A 130 -1.28 -1.29 21.09
CA ILE A 130 -0.54 -1.29 19.81
C ILE A 130 -0.85 0.00 19.04
N VAL A 131 0.16 0.59 18.44
CA VAL A 131 0.00 1.69 17.48
C VAL A 131 0.67 1.28 16.16
N ILE A 132 -0.05 1.38 15.06
CA ILE A 132 0.46 1.05 13.73
C ILE A 132 0.43 2.30 12.88
N VAL A 133 1.58 2.65 12.29
CA VAL A 133 1.69 3.78 11.37
C VAL A 133 2.11 3.27 10.01
N GLU A 134 1.27 3.45 9.00
CA GLU A 134 1.59 3.12 7.61
C GLU A 134 2.04 4.36 6.87
N ASN A 135 3.08 4.21 6.03
CA ASN A 135 3.50 5.31 5.17
C ASN A 135 4.31 4.82 3.95
N VAL A 136 4.65 5.75 3.07
CA VAL A 136 5.62 5.48 2.00
C VAL A 136 7.04 5.36 2.58
N PRO A 137 7.94 4.55 1.95
CA PRO A 137 9.30 4.35 2.45
C PRO A 137 10.10 5.63 2.72
N ARG A 138 9.80 6.70 2.01
CA ARG A 138 10.51 7.98 2.13
C ARG A 138 10.30 8.68 3.48
N VAL A 139 9.27 8.34 4.25
CA VAL A 139 8.96 8.98 5.55
C VAL A 139 10.14 8.96 6.52
N VAL A 140 10.97 7.91 6.49
CA VAL A 140 12.15 7.77 7.37
C VAL A 140 13.26 8.78 7.09
N LYS A 141 13.20 9.50 5.96
CA LYS A 141 14.12 10.60 5.63
C LYS A 141 13.69 11.95 6.21
N GLY A 142 12.54 12.02 6.85
CA GLY A 142 12.03 13.24 7.48
C GLY A 142 13.02 13.76 8.52
N VAL A 143 13.27 15.08 8.53
CA VAL A 143 14.21 15.71 9.47
C VAL A 143 13.83 15.52 10.93
N GLN A 144 12.53 15.30 11.20
CA GLN A 144 11.99 15.10 12.54
C GLN A 144 11.84 13.62 12.92
N TRP A 145 12.29 12.70 12.06
CA TRP A 145 12.12 11.25 12.26
C TRP A 145 12.62 10.77 13.62
N ALA A 146 13.84 11.14 13.99
CA ALA A 146 14.42 10.75 15.28
C ALA A 146 13.66 11.33 16.48
N SER A 147 13.25 12.59 16.40
CA SER A 147 12.47 13.26 17.44
C SER A 147 11.08 12.64 17.60
N TRP A 148 10.46 12.28 16.48
CA TRP A 148 9.17 11.63 16.46
C TRP A 148 9.21 10.22 17.09
N LEU A 149 10.22 9.40 16.76
CA LEU A 149 10.43 8.12 17.41
C LEU A 149 10.67 8.29 18.90
N ARG A 150 11.48 9.28 19.28
CA ARG A 150 11.77 9.58 20.69
C ARG A 150 10.51 9.95 21.47
N ALA A 151 9.59 10.73 20.89
CA ALA A 151 8.32 11.05 21.53
C ALA A 151 7.48 9.81 21.86
N MET A 152 7.49 8.79 21.01
CA MET A 152 6.81 7.53 21.28
C MET A 152 7.52 6.70 22.35
N HIS A 153 8.86 6.71 22.39
CA HIS A 153 9.62 6.05 23.45
C HIS A 153 9.38 6.72 24.82
N ASP A 154 9.31 8.05 24.86
CA ASP A 154 9.02 8.80 26.08
C ASP A 154 7.60 8.51 26.62
N LEU A 155 6.68 8.05 25.74
CA LEU A 155 5.37 7.49 26.10
C LEU A 155 5.44 6.00 26.51
N ASN A 156 6.62 5.44 26.67
CA ASN A 156 6.88 4.06 27.09
C ASN A 156 6.46 2.99 26.07
N TYR A 157 6.68 3.27 24.76
CA TYR A 157 6.50 2.30 23.68
C TYR A 157 7.83 1.81 23.12
N LEU A 158 7.90 0.53 22.83
CA LEU A 158 8.92 -0.08 21.98
C LEU A 158 8.42 -0.07 20.53
N HIS A 159 9.32 -0.20 19.55
CA HIS A 159 8.91 -0.18 18.15
C HIS A 159 9.74 -1.10 17.26
N GLU A 160 9.18 -1.37 16.09
CA GLU A 160 9.87 -1.98 14.96
C GLU A 160 9.48 -1.28 13.67
N VAL A 161 10.45 -1.12 12.76
CA VAL A 161 10.24 -0.56 11.42
C VAL A 161 10.22 -1.69 10.41
N ILE A 162 9.06 -1.94 9.82
CA ILE A 162 8.80 -3.07 8.94
C ILE A 162 8.70 -2.55 7.50
N TRP A 163 9.47 -3.16 6.62
CA TRP A 163 9.46 -2.89 5.20
C TRP A 163 8.73 -4.03 4.50
N LEU A 164 7.61 -3.71 3.87
CA LEU A 164 6.76 -4.72 3.26
C LEU A 164 6.33 -4.26 1.87
N ASN A 165 6.51 -5.14 0.88
CA ASN A 165 5.90 -4.96 -0.42
C ASN A 165 4.58 -5.74 -0.47
N SER A 166 3.50 -5.09 -0.90
CA SER A 166 2.14 -5.67 -0.86
C SER A 166 2.01 -6.97 -1.68
N MET A 167 2.83 -7.18 -2.72
CA MET A 167 2.84 -8.43 -3.47
C MET A 167 3.40 -9.62 -2.69
N HIS A 168 4.00 -9.37 -1.53
CA HIS A 168 4.56 -10.41 -0.65
C HIS A 168 3.75 -10.60 0.64
N ALA A 169 2.74 -9.78 0.89
CA ALA A 169 1.87 -9.90 2.06
C ALA A 169 0.81 -10.99 1.84
N ALA A 170 1.18 -12.22 2.16
CA ALA A 170 0.37 -13.42 1.94
C ALA A 170 0.20 -14.29 3.20
N GLY A 171 0.53 -13.76 4.38
CA GLY A 171 0.54 -14.54 5.63
C GLY A 171 -0.83 -15.00 6.11
N ALA A 172 -1.86 -14.19 5.88
CA ALA A 172 -3.23 -14.47 6.30
C ALA A 172 -4.23 -14.53 5.12
N GLY A 173 -3.75 -14.73 3.89
CA GLY A 173 -4.58 -14.84 2.69
C GLY A 173 -3.85 -14.31 1.44
N PRO A 174 -4.53 -14.13 0.31
CA PRO A 174 -3.89 -13.76 -0.95
C PRO A 174 -3.18 -12.42 -0.88
N ALA A 175 -2.03 -12.33 -1.57
CA ALA A 175 -1.27 -11.11 -1.77
C ALA A 175 -1.90 -10.20 -2.83
N ALA A 176 -1.48 -8.93 -2.86
CA ALA A 176 -1.89 -8.00 -3.92
C ALA A 176 -1.13 -8.28 -5.22
N PRO A 177 -1.77 -8.22 -6.39
CA PRO A 177 -1.10 -8.30 -7.69
C PRO A 177 -0.42 -6.96 -8.05
N GLN A 178 0.25 -6.37 -7.08
CA GLN A 178 0.89 -5.07 -7.20
C GLN A 178 2.18 -4.99 -6.39
N SER A 179 3.28 -4.61 -7.04
CA SER A 179 4.51 -4.26 -6.36
C SER A 179 4.37 -2.87 -5.74
N ARG A 180 4.11 -2.84 -4.43
CA ARG A 180 3.88 -1.61 -3.66
C ARG A 180 4.65 -1.65 -2.35
N ASP A 181 5.81 -0.99 -2.34
CA ASP A 181 6.61 -0.87 -1.13
C ASP A 181 5.98 0.13 -0.15
N ARG A 182 5.87 -0.30 1.11
CA ARG A 182 5.41 0.51 2.24
C ARG A 182 6.27 0.26 3.45
N VAL A 183 6.28 1.23 4.35
CA VAL A 183 6.86 1.09 5.68
C VAL A 183 5.74 1.11 6.71
N TYR A 184 5.82 0.17 7.63
CA TYR A 184 4.95 0.11 8.80
C TYR A 184 5.82 0.32 10.05
N ILE A 185 5.49 1.32 10.84
CA ILE A 185 6.12 1.54 12.13
C ILE A 185 5.14 1.06 13.17
N VAL A 186 5.45 -0.07 13.79
CA VAL A 186 4.58 -0.66 14.79
C VAL A 186 5.16 -0.43 16.16
N PHE A 187 4.36 0.18 17.03
CA PHE A 187 4.69 0.42 18.42
C PHE A 187 3.82 -0.46 19.31
N TRP A 188 4.41 -0.97 20.39
CA TRP A 188 3.70 -1.69 21.45
C TRP A 188 4.17 -1.19 22.79
N LYS A 189 3.27 -1.19 23.80
CA LYS A 189 3.63 -0.79 25.15
C LYS A 189 4.77 -1.63 25.68
N SER A 190 5.69 -0.99 26.38
CA SER A 190 6.71 -1.69 27.17
C SER A 190 6.03 -2.62 28.17
N GLY A 191 6.43 -3.89 28.16
CA GLY A 191 5.78 -4.96 28.93
C GLY A 191 4.88 -5.88 28.11
N ASN A 192 4.40 -5.46 26.95
CA ASN A 192 3.72 -6.34 26.00
C ASN A 192 4.76 -7.18 25.23
N ARG A 193 4.34 -8.38 24.80
CA ARG A 193 5.19 -9.23 23.96
C ARG A 193 5.43 -8.55 22.60
N ARG A 194 6.68 -8.62 22.11
CA ARG A 194 7.01 -8.19 20.74
C ARG A 194 6.20 -9.01 19.72
N PRO A 195 5.51 -8.37 18.74
CA PRO A 195 4.86 -9.11 17.66
C PRO A 195 5.86 -9.91 16.83
N ASP A 196 5.49 -11.13 16.46
CA ASP A 196 6.27 -11.97 15.54
C ASP A 196 5.88 -11.67 14.09
N PHE A 197 6.46 -10.60 13.54
CA PHE A 197 6.16 -10.19 12.17
C PHE A 197 6.64 -11.21 11.15
N ASP A 198 7.78 -11.86 11.39
CA ASP A 198 8.36 -12.79 10.41
C ASP A 198 7.44 -13.97 10.12
N SER A 199 6.66 -14.41 11.10
CA SER A 199 5.69 -15.49 10.90
C SER A 199 4.50 -15.10 10.02
N TRP A 200 4.25 -13.80 9.81
CA TRP A 200 3.10 -13.30 9.07
C TRP A 200 3.45 -12.58 7.76
N ILE A 201 4.62 -11.92 7.69
CA ILE A 201 4.97 -11.08 6.53
C ILE A 201 6.08 -11.65 5.64
N ARG A 202 6.69 -12.80 6.01
CA ARG A 202 7.69 -13.46 5.17
C ARG A 202 7.01 -14.44 4.23
N PRO A 203 7.05 -14.20 2.92
CA PRO A 203 6.41 -15.09 1.95
C PRO A 203 7.15 -16.43 1.84
N GLU A 204 6.41 -17.46 1.49
CA GLU A 204 7.00 -18.73 1.09
C GLU A 204 7.64 -18.62 -0.29
N ALA A 205 8.74 -19.34 -0.47
CA ALA A 205 9.46 -19.42 -1.74
C ALA A 205 10.14 -20.79 -1.89
N VAL A 206 10.49 -21.16 -3.10
CA VAL A 206 11.24 -22.39 -3.36
C VAL A 206 12.73 -22.07 -3.43
N CYS A 207 13.49 -22.64 -2.50
CA CYS A 207 14.95 -22.65 -2.56
C CYS A 207 15.40 -23.88 -3.38
N PRO A 208 16.34 -23.73 -4.35
CA PRO A 208 16.83 -24.87 -5.12
C PRO A 208 17.45 -25.99 -4.27
N GLU A 209 18.05 -25.63 -3.12
CA GLU A 209 18.72 -26.59 -2.23
C GLU A 209 17.81 -27.10 -1.10
N HIS A 210 16.87 -26.28 -0.60
CA HIS A 210 16.08 -26.60 0.60
C HIS A 210 14.58 -26.78 0.33
N GLY A 211 14.15 -26.70 -0.94
CA GLY A 211 12.74 -26.84 -1.29
C GLY A 211 11.90 -25.67 -0.80
N LEU A 212 10.67 -25.91 -0.36
CA LEU A 212 9.77 -24.88 0.13
C LEU A 212 10.25 -24.35 1.48
N ILE A 213 10.53 -23.05 1.54
CA ILE A 213 11.01 -22.35 2.73
C ILE A 213 10.20 -21.07 2.97
N ARG A 214 10.19 -20.58 4.19
CA ARG A 214 9.79 -19.21 4.49
C ARG A 214 11.01 -18.30 4.32
N SER A 215 10.91 -17.34 3.39
CA SER A 215 12.05 -16.50 3.04
C SER A 215 12.48 -15.57 4.17
N ALA A 216 13.75 -15.20 4.18
CA ALA A 216 14.30 -14.16 5.06
C ALA A 216 14.50 -12.86 4.27
N GLN A 217 14.15 -11.73 4.87
CA GLN A 217 14.44 -10.41 4.30
C GLN A 217 15.89 -10.02 4.62
N VAL A 218 16.70 -9.82 3.59
CA VAL A 218 18.12 -9.46 3.75
C VAL A 218 18.38 -8.09 3.14
N PHE A 219 18.86 -7.17 3.97
CA PHE A 219 19.17 -5.81 3.56
C PHE A 219 20.57 -5.70 2.97
N LYS A 220 20.72 -4.90 1.91
CA LYS A 220 22.02 -4.59 1.33
C LYS A 220 22.85 -3.74 2.30
N PRO A 221 24.17 -4.03 2.51
CA PRO A 221 25.01 -3.41 3.53
C PRO A 221 25.15 -1.88 3.37
N LYS A 222 25.23 -1.42 2.13
CA LYS A 222 25.33 0.01 1.79
C LYS A 222 24.02 0.44 1.15
N GLY A 223 23.24 1.28 1.81
CA GLY A 223 21.98 1.69 1.24
C GLY A 223 21.33 2.87 1.94
N SER A 224 20.33 3.41 1.26
CA SER A 224 19.42 4.42 1.78
C SER A 224 18.79 3.97 3.12
N PRO A 225 18.51 4.85 4.06
CA PRO A 225 17.67 4.55 5.21
C PRO A 225 16.28 4.06 4.79
N MET A 226 15.79 4.53 3.66
CA MET A 226 14.58 4.03 3.00
C MET A 226 14.86 2.67 2.36
N LYS A 227 13.96 1.70 2.54
CA LYS A 227 14.11 0.35 2.00
C LYS A 227 12.98 0.03 1.03
N THR A 228 13.33 -0.53 -0.13
CA THR A 228 12.40 -1.04 -1.14
C THR A 228 12.90 -2.40 -1.65
N TYR A 229 11.96 -3.25 -2.07
CA TYR A 229 12.27 -4.58 -2.60
C TYR A 229 13.13 -4.48 -3.89
N GLY A 230 14.04 -5.40 -4.04
CA GLY A 230 14.99 -5.45 -5.16
C GLY A 230 16.12 -4.44 -5.05
N ALA A 231 15.81 -3.18 -4.75
CA ALA A 231 16.82 -2.11 -4.68
C ALA A 231 17.62 -2.13 -3.35
N GLN A 232 16.96 -2.20 -2.20
CA GLN A 232 17.62 -2.14 -0.90
C GLN A 232 17.51 -3.41 -0.07
N TYR A 233 16.59 -4.29 -0.37
CA TYR A 233 16.53 -5.64 0.23
C TYR A 233 16.08 -6.67 -0.80
N THR A 234 16.45 -7.92 -0.55
CA THR A 234 16.02 -9.10 -1.28
C THR A 234 15.47 -10.15 -0.32
N LEU A 235 14.82 -11.16 -0.86
CA LEU A 235 14.36 -12.32 -0.11
C LEU A 235 15.31 -13.47 -0.35
N ARG A 236 15.72 -14.17 0.72
CA ARG A 236 16.73 -15.21 0.66
C ARG A 236 16.33 -16.44 1.48
N CYS A 237 16.97 -17.56 1.17
CA CYS A 237 16.90 -18.73 2.00
C CYS A 237 17.40 -18.41 3.40
N PRO A 238 16.67 -18.77 4.49
CA PRO A 238 17.06 -18.45 5.86
C PRO A 238 18.28 -19.27 6.35
N GLU A 239 18.61 -20.36 5.66
CA GLU A 239 19.78 -21.17 6.00
C GLU A 239 21.06 -20.39 5.73
N ILE A 240 21.84 -20.11 6.79
CA ILE A 240 23.01 -19.24 6.75
C ILE A 240 24.05 -19.74 5.72
N SER A 241 24.23 -21.07 5.62
CA SER A 241 25.18 -21.68 4.69
C SER A 241 24.74 -21.58 3.23
N CYS A 242 23.44 -21.47 2.97
CA CYS A 242 22.84 -21.33 1.64
C CYS A 242 22.72 -19.86 1.22
N ASN A 243 21.91 -19.09 1.94
CA ASN A 243 21.66 -17.65 1.70
C ASN A 243 21.35 -17.31 0.21
N THR A 244 20.85 -18.30 -0.56
CA THR A 244 20.48 -18.14 -1.97
C THR A 244 19.31 -17.16 -2.08
N GLU A 245 19.35 -16.23 -3.03
CA GLU A 245 18.22 -15.34 -3.34
C GLU A 245 17.05 -16.17 -3.89
N VAL A 246 15.86 -15.92 -3.36
CA VAL A 246 14.65 -16.65 -3.70
C VAL A 246 13.54 -15.67 -4.14
N PHE A 247 12.69 -16.14 -5.03
CA PHE A 247 11.63 -15.35 -5.63
C PHE A 247 10.28 -15.99 -5.30
N PRO A 248 9.53 -15.42 -4.34
CA PRO A 248 8.17 -15.89 -4.06
C PRO A 248 7.28 -15.81 -5.28
N ALA A 249 6.34 -16.72 -5.38
CA ALA A 249 5.28 -16.61 -6.38
C ALA A 249 4.42 -15.35 -6.11
N VAL A 250 4.17 -14.58 -7.14
CA VAL A 250 3.38 -13.34 -7.07
C VAL A 250 2.27 -13.39 -8.12
N ALA A 251 1.12 -12.78 -7.81
CA ALA A 251 0.04 -12.66 -8.78
C ALA A 251 0.37 -11.60 -9.82
N GLY A 252 0.17 -11.90 -11.08
CA GLY A 252 0.33 -10.96 -12.18
C GLY A 252 -0.85 -10.01 -12.33
N ALA A 253 -0.67 -8.94 -13.09
CA ALA A 253 -1.71 -7.97 -13.43
C ALA A 253 -2.86 -8.60 -14.22
N ASP A 254 -2.59 -9.66 -14.97
CA ASP A 254 -3.58 -10.43 -15.75
C ASP A 254 -4.74 -10.95 -14.91
N THR A 255 -4.50 -11.20 -13.61
CA THR A 255 -5.54 -11.65 -12.66
C THR A 255 -6.61 -10.61 -12.37
N ILE A 256 -6.34 -9.35 -12.63
CA ILE A 256 -7.27 -8.25 -12.35
C ILE A 256 -7.78 -7.53 -13.60
N ILE A 257 -7.17 -7.77 -14.75
CA ILE A 257 -7.56 -7.15 -16.02
C ILE A 257 -8.87 -7.76 -16.51
N ASP A 258 -9.79 -6.89 -16.89
CA ASP A 258 -11.02 -7.27 -17.59
C ASP A 258 -10.74 -7.34 -19.10
N TRP A 259 -10.40 -8.52 -19.57
CA TRP A 259 -10.04 -8.79 -20.97
C TRP A 259 -11.24 -8.65 -21.95
N SER A 260 -12.46 -8.55 -21.44
CA SER A 260 -13.64 -8.27 -22.28
C SER A 260 -13.70 -6.81 -22.74
N LYS A 261 -13.00 -5.91 -22.05
CA LYS A 261 -12.92 -4.49 -22.37
C LYS A 261 -11.84 -4.22 -23.40
N ARG A 262 -12.26 -3.77 -24.55
CA ARG A 262 -11.35 -3.41 -25.64
C ARG A 262 -10.82 -1.99 -25.50
N GLY A 263 -9.62 -1.77 -25.97
CA GLY A 263 -8.99 -0.47 -26.15
C GLY A 263 -9.37 0.20 -27.48
N ILE A 264 -8.75 1.33 -27.74
CA ILE A 264 -8.77 1.97 -29.05
C ILE A 264 -7.43 1.65 -29.71
N ARG A 265 -7.46 1.21 -30.97
CA ARG A 265 -6.22 1.00 -31.73
C ARG A 265 -5.36 2.27 -31.65
N ILE A 266 -4.08 2.07 -31.41
CA ILE A 266 -3.13 3.19 -31.31
C ILE A 266 -3.19 4.03 -32.56
N GLY A 267 -3.26 3.39 -33.75
CA GLY A 267 -3.38 4.05 -35.04
C GLY A 267 -4.62 4.92 -35.24
N ASP A 268 -5.71 4.67 -34.50
CA ASP A 268 -6.98 5.40 -34.63
C ASP A 268 -7.12 6.57 -33.65
N ARG A 269 -6.13 6.82 -32.78
CA ARG A 269 -6.20 7.87 -31.74
C ARG A 269 -5.91 9.25 -32.33
N LYS A 270 -6.89 10.16 -32.21
CA LYS A 270 -6.80 11.55 -32.71
C LYS A 270 -5.95 12.50 -31.86
N SER A 271 -5.59 12.12 -30.63
CA SER A 271 -5.06 13.06 -29.61
C SER A 271 -3.56 13.05 -29.42
N LEU A 272 -2.82 12.16 -30.09
CA LEU A 272 -1.36 12.12 -30.08
C LEU A 272 -0.88 11.91 -31.50
N GLY A 273 0.03 12.74 -31.97
CA GLY A 273 0.76 12.47 -33.21
C GLY A 273 1.37 11.07 -33.11
N MET A 274 1.23 10.29 -34.18
CA MET A 274 1.62 8.88 -34.20
C MET A 274 3.11 8.69 -33.88
N GLU A 275 3.95 9.60 -34.38
CA GLU A 275 5.38 9.65 -34.09
C GLU A 275 5.65 9.89 -32.60
N GLU A 276 4.88 10.77 -31.95
CA GLU A 276 5.05 11.09 -30.53
C GLU A 276 4.64 9.92 -29.60
N LEU A 277 3.60 9.15 -29.96
CA LEU A 277 3.17 7.99 -29.16
C LEU A 277 4.13 6.82 -29.34
N ALA A 278 4.60 6.58 -30.55
CA ALA A 278 5.57 5.54 -30.85
C ALA A 278 6.94 5.85 -30.22
N GLU A 279 7.39 7.10 -30.31
CA GLU A 279 8.59 7.59 -29.65
C GLU A 279 8.46 7.45 -28.12
N LYS A 280 7.31 7.76 -27.55
CA LYS A 280 7.01 7.57 -26.13
C LYS A 280 6.88 6.10 -25.71
N THR A 281 6.42 5.23 -26.57
CA THR A 281 6.21 3.81 -26.29
C THR A 281 7.49 2.99 -26.47
N MET A 282 8.32 3.29 -27.47
CA MET A 282 9.48 2.49 -27.83
C MET A 282 10.84 3.09 -27.45
N LEU A 283 11.00 4.40 -27.34
CA LEU A 283 12.31 5.05 -27.29
C LEU A 283 12.61 5.85 -26.02
N ARG A 284 11.71 6.04 -25.08
CA ARG A 284 12.00 6.87 -23.90
C ARG A 284 12.17 6.11 -22.61
N THR A 285 13.33 6.34 -22.03
CA THR A 285 13.82 6.00 -20.69
C THR A 285 12.93 6.38 -19.48
N GLY A 286 11.68 6.78 -19.68
CA GLY A 286 10.70 7.12 -18.63
C GLY A 286 9.46 6.23 -18.60
N TRP A 287 9.16 5.51 -19.66
CA TRP A 287 8.03 4.56 -19.70
C TRP A 287 8.58 3.15 -19.49
N GLN A 288 8.16 2.55 -18.41
CA GLN A 288 8.54 1.17 -18.12
C GLN A 288 7.34 0.28 -18.41
N THR A 289 7.44 -0.54 -19.44
CA THR A 289 6.50 -1.62 -19.71
C THR A 289 6.82 -2.82 -18.82
N THR A 290 5.79 -3.48 -18.32
CA THR A 290 5.88 -4.77 -17.63
C THR A 290 4.90 -5.73 -18.26
N SER A 291 5.24 -7.01 -18.29
CA SER A 291 4.30 -8.06 -18.73
C SER A 291 3.05 -8.03 -17.87
N ALA A 292 1.88 -8.34 -18.46
CA ALA A 292 0.66 -8.53 -17.67
C ALA A 292 0.76 -9.72 -16.70
N HIS A 293 1.68 -10.66 -16.93
CA HIS A 293 1.98 -11.77 -16.02
C HIS A 293 2.83 -11.36 -14.81
N GLU A 294 3.35 -10.12 -14.80
CA GLU A 294 4.05 -9.55 -13.65
C GLU A 294 3.10 -8.69 -12.81
N PRO A 295 3.39 -8.49 -11.51
CA PRO A 295 2.60 -7.60 -10.67
C PRO A 295 2.58 -6.17 -11.22
N LEU A 296 1.45 -5.50 -11.08
CA LEU A 296 1.36 -4.07 -11.36
C LEU A 296 2.44 -3.30 -10.58
N ARG A 297 2.96 -2.25 -11.19
CA ARG A 297 3.76 -1.27 -10.46
C ARG A 297 2.87 -0.50 -9.48
N THR A 298 3.50 0.15 -8.50
CA THR A 298 2.78 0.96 -7.51
C THR A 298 1.78 1.90 -8.17
N LEU A 299 0.50 1.67 -7.89
CA LEU A 299 -0.59 2.55 -8.32
C LEU A 299 -0.50 3.87 -7.55
N THR A 300 -0.54 4.96 -8.28
CA THR A 300 -0.50 6.32 -7.74
C THR A 300 -1.84 7.02 -7.98
N THR A 301 -2.02 8.17 -7.34
CA THR A 301 -3.23 8.98 -7.46
C THR A 301 -3.49 9.54 -8.85
N GLY A 302 -2.47 9.59 -9.72
CA GLY A 302 -2.57 10.08 -11.08
C GLY A 302 -3.15 9.10 -12.09
N GLY A 303 -3.30 7.82 -11.73
CA GLY A 303 -3.94 6.81 -12.58
C GLY A 303 -3.25 6.60 -13.94
N HIS A 304 -1.93 6.66 -13.99
CA HIS A 304 -1.15 6.58 -15.25
C HIS A 304 -0.88 5.15 -15.74
N GLN A 305 -1.59 4.16 -15.21
CA GLN A 305 -1.43 2.77 -15.66
C GLN A 305 -2.35 2.50 -16.84
N SER A 306 -1.77 1.97 -17.91
CA SER A 306 -2.48 1.63 -19.13
C SER A 306 -2.13 0.22 -19.58
N LEU A 307 -3.04 -0.40 -20.28
CA LEU A 307 -2.87 -1.68 -20.93
C LEU A 307 -2.61 -1.45 -22.43
N ILE A 308 -1.56 -2.08 -22.92
CA ILE A 308 -1.30 -2.23 -24.37
C ILE A 308 -1.54 -3.70 -24.67
N ASP A 309 -2.57 -3.98 -25.44
CA ASP A 309 -2.89 -5.33 -25.92
C ASP A 309 -2.41 -5.45 -27.38
N ALA A 310 -1.25 -6.08 -27.52
CA ALA A 310 -0.71 -6.46 -28.81
C ALA A 310 -1.11 -7.92 -29.10
N GLN A 311 -2.37 -8.14 -29.47
CA GLN A 311 -2.82 -9.48 -29.82
C GLN A 311 -1.93 -10.05 -30.92
N GLN A 312 -1.28 -11.19 -30.61
CA GLN A 312 -0.57 -12.06 -31.54
C GLN A 312 0.84 -11.65 -32.01
N VAL A 313 1.69 -11.19 -31.10
CA VAL A 313 3.11 -11.35 -31.34
C VAL A 313 3.49 -12.79 -30.95
N PRO A 314 3.82 -13.69 -31.90
CA PRO A 314 4.30 -15.00 -31.53
C PRO A 314 5.57 -14.86 -30.68
N ALA A 315 5.65 -15.63 -29.59
CA ALA A 315 6.83 -15.64 -28.70
C ALA A 315 8.11 -16.25 -29.34
N ALA A 316 8.12 -16.46 -30.65
CA ALA A 316 9.26 -16.97 -31.38
C ALA A 316 10.17 -15.81 -31.83
N GLU A 317 11.47 -15.98 -31.68
CA GLU A 317 12.56 -15.13 -32.15
C GLU A 317 12.32 -14.58 -33.58
N LEU A 318 11.47 -13.57 -33.69
CA LEU A 318 11.21 -12.89 -34.94
C LEU A 318 12.19 -11.74 -35.07
N THR A 319 13.10 -11.83 -36.04
CA THR A 319 13.80 -10.67 -36.58
C THR A 319 12.78 -9.87 -37.40
N LEU A 320 11.95 -9.07 -36.67
CA LEU A 320 11.02 -8.15 -37.33
C LEU A 320 11.81 -6.96 -37.85
N THR A 321 11.44 -6.50 -39.03
CA THR A 321 11.90 -5.21 -39.56
C THR A 321 11.26 -4.06 -38.77
N ASP A 322 11.86 -2.88 -38.82
CA ASP A 322 11.31 -1.69 -38.16
C ASP A 322 9.86 -1.41 -38.62
N ASP A 323 9.53 -1.60 -39.88
CA ASP A 323 8.18 -1.41 -40.43
C ASP A 323 7.18 -2.42 -39.85
N GLU A 324 7.56 -3.68 -39.69
CA GLU A 324 6.71 -4.70 -39.05
C GLU A 324 6.47 -4.41 -37.57
N ILE A 325 7.49 -3.93 -36.86
CA ILE A 325 7.35 -3.48 -35.46
C ILE A 325 6.38 -2.29 -35.38
N TRP A 326 6.53 -1.32 -36.27
CA TRP A 326 5.62 -0.17 -36.34
C TRP A 326 4.18 -0.59 -36.62
N GLN A 327 3.95 -1.51 -37.54
CA GLN A 327 2.59 -2.02 -37.82
C GLN A 327 1.97 -2.69 -36.60
N LEU A 328 2.75 -3.47 -35.85
CA LEU A 328 2.28 -4.10 -34.60
C LEU A 328 1.87 -3.05 -33.56
N VAL A 329 2.66 -1.99 -33.40
CA VAL A 329 2.32 -0.88 -32.51
C VAL A 329 1.04 -0.16 -32.94
N TYR A 330 0.86 0.06 -34.25
CA TYR A 330 -0.33 0.69 -34.81
C TYR A 330 -1.60 -0.13 -34.58
N ASP A 331 -1.49 -1.45 -34.66
CA ASP A 331 -2.60 -2.37 -34.52
C ASP A 331 -2.91 -2.71 -33.06
N ALA A 332 -1.96 -2.46 -32.13
CA ALA A 332 -2.17 -2.68 -30.72
C ALA A 332 -3.29 -1.79 -30.16
N GLU A 333 -4.10 -2.36 -29.27
CA GLU A 333 -5.13 -1.64 -28.54
C GLU A 333 -4.55 -1.02 -27.26
N PHE A 334 -4.92 0.21 -27.00
CA PHE A 334 -4.52 0.95 -25.81
C PHE A 334 -5.74 1.41 -25.02
N ARG A 335 -5.75 1.16 -23.73
CA ARG A 335 -6.71 1.74 -22.78
C ARG A 335 -6.08 1.99 -21.42
N MET A 336 -6.68 2.91 -20.68
CA MET A 336 -6.39 3.05 -19.25
C MET A 336 -7.02 1.90 -18.47
N LEU A 337 -6.42 1.53 -17.34
CA LEU A 337 -7.06 0.62 -16.41
C LEU A 337 -8.33 1.27 -15.82
N GLU A 338 -9.37 0.48 -15.72
CA GLU A 338 -10.63 0.90 -15.11
C GLU A 338 -10.51 0.95 -13.57
N PRO A 339 -11.33 1.79 -12.90
CA PRO A 339 -11.31 1.87 -11.44
C PRO A 339 -11.46 0.53 -10.72
N ASP A 340 -12.26 -0.39 -11.29
CA ASP A 340 -12.45 -1.73 -10.72
C ASP A 340 -11.17 -2.59 -10.82
N GLU A 341 -10.44 -2.48 -11.92
CA GLU A 341 -9.14 -3.16 -12.08
C GLU A 341 -8.11 -2.60 -11.11
N ILE A 342 -8.07 -1.28 -10.93
CA ILE A 342 -7.20 -0.60 -9.97
C ILE A 342 -7.56 -1.01 -8.54
N LYS A 343 -8.85 -1.05 -8.20
CA LYS A 343 -9.35 -1.52 -6.91
C LYS A 343 -8.89 -2.95 -6.60
N ARG A 344 -9.04 -3.87 -7.56
CA ARG A 344 -8.56 -5.25 -7.42
C ARG A 344 -7.05 -5.33 -7.34
N GLY A 345 -6.32 -4.50 -8.10
CA GLY A 345 -4.87 -4.35 -8.00
C GLY A 345 -4.39 -3.91 -6.61
N MET A 346 -5.23 -3.18 -5.88
CA MET A 346 -5.01 -2.81 -4.48
C MET A 346 -5.47 -3.88 -3.48
N ALA A 347 -5.82 -5.08 -3.93
CA ALA A 347 -6.32 -6.20 -3.12
C ALA A 347 -7.66 -5.96 -2.42
N PHE A 348 -8.47 -5.01 -2.86
CA PHE A 348 -9.87 -4.96 -2.46
C PHE A 348 -10.68 -6.02 -3.20
N SER A 349 -11.71 -6.54 -2.55
CA SER A 349 -12.62 -7.50 -3.18
C SER A 349 -13.37 -6.86 -4.35
N SER A 350 -13.86 -7.68 -5.29
CA SER A 350 -14.70 -7.22 -6.40
C SER A 350 -15.98 -6.53 -5.91
N ALA A 351 -16.53 -6.98 -4.77
CA ALA A 351 -17.74 -6.43 -4.16
C ALA A 351 -17.51 -5.08 -3.45
N TYR A 352 -16.25 -4.68 -3.21
CA TYR A 352 -15.96 -3.41 -2.56
C TYR A 352 -16.40 -2.23 -3.41
N VAL A 353 -17.13 -1.29 -2.84
CA VAL A 353 -17.69 -0.13 -3.54
C VAL A 353 -16.79 1.08 -3.37
N LEU A 354 -16.32 1.67 -4.47
CA LEU A 354 -15.69 2.98 -4.49
C LEU A 354 -16.69 4.00 -5.04
N LEU A 355 -17.03 5.01 -4.27
CA LEU A 355 -17.95 6.06 -4.66
C LEU A 355 -17.24 7.16 -5.47
N GLY A 356 -18.03 8.04 -6.11
CA GLY A 356 -17.54 9.14 -6.90
C GLY A 356 -17.34 8.82 -8.38
N ASN A 357 -16.81 9.78 -9.12
CA ASN A 357 -16.47 9.61 -10.54
C ASN A 357 -15.19 8.77 -10.71
N LYS A 358 -14.89 8.32 -11.94
CA LYS A 358 -13.73 7.47 -12.24
C LYS A 358 -12.42 8.03 -11.69
N ARG A 359 -12.17 9.34 -11.79
CA ARG A 359 -10.94 9.98 -11.30
C ARG A 359 -10.85 9.94 -9.78
N GLU A 360 -11.95 10.16 -9.10
CA GLU A 360 -12.04 10.10 -7.63
C GLU A 360 -11.83 8.66 -7.13
N GLN A 361 -12.43 7.67 -7.79
CA GLN A 361 -12.25 6.26 -7.48
C GLN A 361 -10.78 5.83 -7.63
N VAL A 362 -10.14 6.19 -8.74
CA VAL A 362 -8.70 5.90 -8.99
C VAL A 362 -7.83 6.58 -7.94
N ARG A 363 -8.09 7.84 -7.63
CA ARG A 363 -7.38 8.61 -6.59
C ARG A 363 -7.53 7.96 -5.23
N MET A 364 -8.74 7.57 -4.87
CA MET A 364 -9.06 6.95 -3.59
C MET A 364 -8.36 5.59 -3.45
N ALA A 365 -8.44 4.74 -4.48
CA ALA A 365 -7.75 3.46 -4.50
C ALA A 365 -6.22 3.63 -4.44
N GLY A 366 -5.65 4.54 -5.22
CA GLY A 366 -4.20 4.80 -5.24
C GLY A 366 -3.63 5.27 -3.90
N ASN A 367 -4.45 5.95 -3.08
CA ASN A 367 -4.08 6.42 -1.74
C ASN A 367 -4.33 5.38 -0.64
N ALA A 368 -5.09 4.33 -0.93
CA ALA A 368 -5.47 3.38 0.10
C ALA A 368 -4.27 2.55 0.61
N VAL A 369 -4.38 2.12 1.85
CA VAL A 369 -3.63 0.98 2.37
C VAL A 369 -4.12 -0.28 1.66
N THR A 370 -3.23 -1.19 1.30
CA THR A 370 -3.64 -2.49 0.76
C THR A 370 -4.15 -3.38 1.88
N PRO A 371 -5.39 -3.91 1.80
CA PRO A 371 -5.99 -4.73 2.86
C PRO A 371 -5.15 -5.92 3.29
N ASN A 372 -4.49 -6.59 2.35
CA ASN A 372 -3.66 -7.75 2.64
C ASN A 372 -2.46 -7.42 3.52
N ALA A 373 -1.76 -6.31 3.26
CA ALA A 373 -0.62 -5.90 4.08
C ALA A 373 -1.06 -5.45 5.47
N ALA A 374 -2.16 -4.68 5.58
CA ALA A 374 -2.74 -4.31 6.87
C ALA A 374 -3.14 -5.56 7.67
N ARG A 375 -3.80 -6.53 7.04
CA ARG A 375 -4.22 -7.79 7.63
C ARG A 375 -3.04 -8.54 8.26
N ASP A 376 -1.95 -8.73 7.52
CA ASP A 376 -0.81 -9.50 7.99
C ASP A 376 -0.07 -8.80 9.14
N ILE A 377 0.05 -7.46 9.08
CA ILE A 377 0.62 -6.67 10.19
C ILE A 377 -0.25 -6.74 11.44
N ILE A 378 -1.57 -6.56 11.28
CA ILE A 378 -2.52 -6.61 12.40
C ILE A 378 -2.55 -8.02 13.01
N ALA A 379 -2.50 -9.07 12.19
CA ALA A 379 -2.44 -10.47 12.65
C ALA A 379 -1.29 -10.71 13.63
N ALA A 380 -0.06 -10.28 13.25
CA ALA A 380 1.12 -10.37 14.14
C ALA A 380 0.91 -9.62 15.46
N CYS A 381 0.32 -8.42 15.39
CA CYS A 381 0.04 -7.61 16.57
C CYS A 381 -0.98 -8.25 17.50
N VAL A 382 -2.08 -8.75 16.96
CA VAL A 382 -3.17 -9.38 17.73
C VAL A 382 -2.70 -10.68 18.38
N GLU A 383 -1.92 -11.49 17.64
CA GLU A 383 -1.31 -12.71 18.20
C GLU A 383 -0.35 -12.40 19.37
N SER A 384 0.40 -11.30 19.31
CA SER A 384 1.30 -10.88 20.40
C SER A 384 0.56 -10.50 21.68
N LEU A 385 -0.69 -10.07 21.58
CA LEU A 385 -1.58 -9.79 22.71
C LEU A 385 -2.25 -11.05 23.30
N GLY A 386 -1.96 -12.23 22.73
CA GLY A 386 -2.45 -13.52 23.21
C GLY A 386 -3.79 -13.95 22.65
N TYR A 387 -4.20 -13.42 21.51
CA TYR A 387 -5.41 -13.84 20.79
C TYR A 387 -5.08 -14.84 19.68
N ASP A 388 -5.98 -15.80 19.44
CA ASP A 388 -5.80 -16.85 18.44
C ASP A 388 -6.32 -16.40 17.05
N VAL A 389 -5.44 -15.76 16.30
CA VAL A 389 -5.73 -15.28 14.94
C VAL A 389 -5.86 -16.44 13.95
N ARG A 390 -5.05 -17.50 14.10
CA ARG A 390 -5.01 -18.62 13.14
C ARG A 390 -6.32 -19.42 13.15
N SER A 391 -6.87 -19.67 14.33
CA SER A 391 -8.20 -20.28 14.44
C SER A 391 -9.31 -19.40 13.85
N THR A 392 -9.22 -18.08 14.03
CA THR A 392 -10.18 -17.13 13.42
C THR A 392 -10.15 -17.21 11.90
N LEU A 393 -8.96 -17.23 11.30
CA LEU A 393 -8.78 -17.35 9.84
C LEU A 393 -9.29 -18.71 9.31
N ALA A 394 -9.01 -19.79 10.03
CA ALA A 394 -9.47 -21.14 9.65
C ALA A 394 -10.99 -21.29 9.66
N LEU A 395 -11.71 -20.51 10.48
CA LEU A 395 -13.18 -20.50 10.51
C LEU A 395 -13.80 -19.65 9.41
N ALA A 396 -13.02 -18.71 8.83
CA ALA A 396 -13.47 -17.78 7.78
C ALA A 396 -13.18 -18.31 6.36
N ALA A 397 -12.34 -19.33 6.22
CA ALA A 397 -11.94 -19.98 4.96
C ALA A 397 -12.90 -21.14 4.59
#